data_4b406e2852810945d48210ca3927c53a
#
_entry.id   4b406e2852810945d48210ca3927c53a
#
_cell.length_a   1.000
_cell.length_b   1.000
_cell.length_c   1.000
_cell.angle_alpha   90.00
_cell.angle_beta   90.00
_cell.angle_gamma   90.00
#
_symmetry.space_group_name_H-M   'P 1'
#
loop_
_entity.id
_entity.type
_entity.pdbx_description
1 polymer ?
#
loop_
_entity_poly.entity_id
_entity_poly.type
_entity_poly.pdbx_seq_one_letter_code
_entity_poly.pdbx_strand_id
1 'polypeptide(L)'
;MQGKTYVTNPHISRSDLRYLRVLHWDYDEQTHQGELVCNRLIADKLLAIFRELYRAHYPIQRIRLADEYDANDELQMRDNNTSCFCYRTVSGTQHLSYHARGLAIDINPLYNPYIRYAKDGSQIIEPATAKPYADRKKQYRYKIQKGDLCHRLFLKHGFTWGGAWRTMKDYQHFEFHVK
;
A
#
# COMPACT_ATOMS: atom_id res chain seq x y z
N MET A 1 6.03 7.80 15.35
CA MET A 1 5.12 8.65 14.51
C MET A 1 5.49 10.13 14.58
N GLN A 2 5.46 10.76 15.75
CA GLN A 2 5.70 12.20 15.85
C GLN A 2 7.09 12.58 15.30
N GLY A 3 7.12 13.55 14.40
CA GLY A 3 8.34 14.03 13.75
C GLY A 3 8.89 13.14 12.61
N LYS A 4 8.26 11.97 12.37
CA LYS A 4 8.60 11.07 11.27
C LYS A 4 7.40 10.93 10.31
N THR A 5 6.54 9.96 10.54
CA THR A 5 5.36 9.69 9.71
C THR A 5 4.19 10.62 10.00
N TYR A 6 4.16 11.29 11.15
CA TYR A 6 3.18 12.29 11.51
C TYR A 6 3.84 13.61 11.93
N VAL A 7 3.45 14.69 11.29
CA VAL A 7 3.73 16.08 11.68
C VAL A 7 2.42 16.80 11.95
N THR A 8 2.43 17.84 12.80
CA THR A 8 1.25 18.68 13.02
C THR A 8 0.84 19.34 11.71
N ASN A 9 -0.40 19.17 11.30
CA ASN A 9 -0.90 19.59 10.00
C ASN A 9 -2.41 19.88 10.05
N PRO A 10 -2.99 20.62 9.07
CA PRO A 10 -4.41 20.95 9.04
C PRO A 10 -5.31 19.85 8.45
N HIS A 11 -4.76 18.73 7.95
CA HIS A 11 -5.50 17.76 7.13
C HIS A 11 -5.95 16.53 7.89
N ILE A 12 -5.22 16.13 8.94
CA ILE A 12 -5.55 14.97 9.75
C ILE A 12 -5.05 15.15 11.19
N SER A 13 -5.87 14.83 12.14
CA SER A 13 -5.51 14.80 13.55
C SER A 13 -5.10 13.39 14.00
N ARG A 14 -4.42 13.29 15.15
CA ARG A 14 -4.11 11.99 15.75
C ARG A 14 -5.36 11.21 16.14
N SER A 15 -6.44 11.90 16.53
CA SER A 15 -7.72 11.27 16.87
C SER A 15 -8.40 10.60 15.69
N ASP A 16 -8.04 10.97 14.45
CA ASP A 16 -8.53 10.31 13.24
C ASP A 16 -7.78 9.03 12.91
N LEU A 17 -6.65 8.76 13.55
CA LEU A 17 -5.82 7.60 13.28
C LEU A 17 -6.14 6.43 14.23
N ARG A 18 -5.96 5.21 13.72
CA ARG A 18 -6.05 3.96 14.46
C ARG A 18 -4.81 3.12 14.19
N TYR A 19 -4.25 2.57 15.26
CA TYR A 19 -3.21 1.56 15.20
C TYR A 19 -3.87 0.18 15.13
N LEU A 20 -3.46 -0.63 14.18
CA LEU A 20 -3.97 -1.97 13.95
C LEU A 20 -2.85 -2.99 14.06
N ARG A 21 -3.16 -4.15 14.62
CA ARG A 21 -2.33 -5.35 14.56
C ARG A 21 -3.09 -6.39 13.76
N VAL A 22 -2.44 -6.97 12.75
CA VAL A 22 -3.03 -7.95 11.85
C VAL A 22 -2.11 -9.16 11.71
N LEU A 23 -2.69 -10.33 11.49
CA LEU A 23 -1.92 -11.52 11.13
C LEU A 23 -1.82 -11.61 9.61
N HIS A 24 -0.67 -12.05 9.11
CA HIS A 24 -0.45 -12.34 7.70
C HIS A 24 0.47 -13.55 7.52
N TRP A 25 0.37 -14.19 6.37
CA TRP A 25 1.29 -15.23 5.90
C TRP A 25 2.30 -14.60 4.96
N ASP A 26 3.56 -15.03 5.02
CA ASP A 26 4.49 -14.78 3.93
C ASP A 26 4.36 -15.86 2.84
N TYR A 27 5.20 -15.78 1.82
CA TYR A 27 5.19 -16.75 0.73
C TYR A 27 5.71 -18.14 1.16
N ASP A 28 6.49 -18.20 2.24
CA ASP A 28 7.04 -19.44 2.78
C ASP A 28 6.12 -20.04 3.86
N GLU A 29 4.83 -19.61 3.87
CA GLU A 29 3.78 -20.07 4.78
C GLU A 29 4.11 -19.89 6.27
N GLN A 30 4.86 -18.83 6.59
CA GLN A 30 5.10 -18.43 7.97
C GLN A 30 4.09 -17.36 8.40
N THR A 31 3.52 -17.54 9.58
CA THR A 31 2.63 -16.53 10.19
C THR A 31 3.44 -15.43 10.85
N HIS A 32 3.06 -14.19 10.54
CA HIS A 32 3.62 -13.00 11.15
C HIS A 32 2.52 -12.11 11.73
N GLN A 33 2.90 -11.27 12.68
CA GLN A 33 2.07 -10.18 13.17
C GLN A 33 2.57 -8.88 12.56
N GLY A 34 1.71 -8.22 11.80
CA GLY A 34 1.97 -6.92 11.19
C GLY A 34 1.34 -5.76 11.95
N GLU A 35 1.85 -4.56 11.71
CA GLU A 35 1.43 -3.31 12.33
C GLU A 35 1.09 -2.26 11.27
N LEU A 36 -0.07 -1.63 11.40
CA LEU A 36 -0.54 -0.57 10.52
C LEU A 36 -1.07 0.62 11.31
N VAL A 37 -0.89 1.81 10.78
CA VAL A 37 -1.65 2.99 11.18
C VAL A 37 -2.51 3.41 10.00
N CYS A 38 -3.80 3.63 10.23
CA CYS A 38 -4.75 4.04 9.19
C CYS A 38 -5.77 5.05 9.74
N ASN A 39 -6.56 5.64 8.84
CA ASN A 39 -7.70 6.45 9.25
C ASN A 39 -8.79 5.59 9.90
N ARG A 40 -9.44 6.13 10.95
CA ARG A 40 -10.56 5.47 11.64
C ARG A 40 -11.70 5.03 10.69
N LEU A 41 -11.89 5.74 9.58
CA LEU A 41 -12.94 5.44 8.60
C LEU A 41 -12.73 4.12 7.86
N ILE A 42 -11.50 3.65 7.78
CA ILE A 42 -11.16 2.39 7.08
C ILE A 42 -10.64 1.30 8.02
N ALA A 43 -10.50 1.57 9.31
CA ALA A 43 -9.89 0.63 10.26
C ALA A 43 -10.61 -0.72 10.29
N ASP A 44 -11.93 -0.74 10.48
CA ASP A 44 -12.72 -1.98 10.52
C ASP A 44 -12.74 -2.70 9.16
N LYS A 45 -12.69 -1.93 8.06
CA LYS A 45 -12.59 -2.48 6.71
C LYS A 45 -11.26 -3.21 6.52
N LEU A 46 -10.15 -2.62 6.93
CA LEU A 46 -8.83 -3.24 6.85
C LEU A 46 -8.77 -4.49 7.73
N LEU A 47 -9.27 -4.44 8.97
CA LEU A 47 -9.33 -5.62 9.84
C LEU A 47 -10.12 -6.77 9.20
N ALA A 48 -11.27 -6.48 8.57
CA ALA A 48 -12.05 -7.49 7.86
C ALA A 48 -11.29 -8.07 6.65
N ILE A 49 -10.66 -7.21 5.83
CA ILE A 49 -9.87 -7.61 4.66
C ILE A 49 -8.70 -8.51 5.10
N PHE A 50 -7.88 -8.06 6.06
CA PHE A 50 -6.71 -8.84 6.51
C PHE A 50 -7.10 -10.16 7.15
N ARG A 51 -8.24 -10.22 7.86
CA ARG A 51 -8.78 -11.49 8.38
C ARG A 51 -9.10 -12.48 7.27
N GLU A 52 -9.74 -12.04 6.19
CA GLU A 52 -10.06 -12.90 5.05
C GLU A 52 -8.79 -13.31 4.26
N LEU A 53 -7.84 -12.39 4.07
CA LEU A 53 -6.56 -12.69 3.44
C LEU A 53 -5.78 -13.72 4.26
N TYR A 54 -5.73 -13.56 5.59
CA TYR A 54 -5.07 -14.51 6.49
C TYR A 54 -5.72 -15.91 6.44
N ARG A 55 -7.05 -16.00 6.50
CA ARG A 55 -7.78 -17.26 6.39
C ARG A 55 -7.55 -17.99 5.07
N ALA A 56 -7.33 -17.25 4.02
CA ALA A 56 -7.07 -17.77 2.69
C ALA A 56 -5.58 -18.04 2.40
N HIS A 57 -4.70 -17.89 3.39
CA HIS A 57 -3.24 -17.99 3.22
C HIS A 57 -2.71 -17.10 2.10
N TYR A 58 -3.33 -15.92 1.89
CA TYR A 58 -2.87 -14.96 0.88
C TYR A 58 -1.55 -14.35 1.33
N PRO A 59 -0.47 -14.47 0.54
CA PRO A 59 0.85 -14.09 1.00
C PRO A 59 1.05 -12.56 1.00
N ILE A 60 1.47 -12.05 2.13
CA ILE A 60 1.95 -10.66 2.32
C ILE A 60 3.28 -10.75 3.03
N GLN A 61 4.36 -10.28 2.41
CA GLN A 61 5.70 -10.53 2.91
C GLN A 61 5.97 -9.82 4.24
N ARG A 62 5.57 -8.55 4.35
CA ARG A 62 5.90 -7.71 5.50
C ARG A 62 4.85 -6.64 5.71
N ILE A 63 4.56 -6.36 6.98
CA ILE A 63 3.66 -5.28 7.39
C ILE A 63 4.29 -4.59 8.60
N ARG A 64 5.02 -3.50 8.38
CA ARG A 64 5.70 -2.70 9.41
C ARG A 64 5.29 -1.24 9.30
N LEU A 65 5.38 -0.52 10.43
CA LEU A 65 5.13 0.91 10.45
C LEU A 65 6.14 1.65 9.56
N ALA A 66 5.68 2.65 8.82
CA ALA A 66 6.55 3.52 8.02
C ALA A 66 7.62 4.25 8.86
N ASP A 67 7.42 4.34 10.17
CA ASP A 67 8.39 4.87 11.14
C ASP A 67 9.68 4.05 11.21
N GLU A 68 9.63 2.74 10.95
CA GLU A 68 10.82 1.87 10.94
C GLU A 68 11.73 2.15 9.74
N TYR A 69 11.20 2.82 8.73
CA TYR A 69 11.91 3.26 7.51
C TYR A 69 12.14 4.77 7.48
N ASP A 70 12.05 5.46 8.64
CA ASP A 70 12.17 6.92 8.74
C ASP A 70 11.25 7.69 7.77
N ALA A 71 10.04 7.15 7.53
CA ALA A 71 9.08 7.66 6.56
C ALA A 71 9.59 7.68 5.10
N ASN A 72 10.64 6.94 4.79
CA ASN A 72 11.18 6.82 3.45
C ASN A 72 10.39 5.78 2.64
N ASP A 73 9.63 6.25 1.67
CA ASP A 73 8.74 5.44 0.84
C ASP A 73 9.51 4.45 -0.05
N GLU A 74 10.60 4.91 -0.66
CA GLU A 74 11.44 4.06 -1.51
C GLU A 74 12.04 2.87 -0.74
N LEU A 75 12.48 3.09 0.51
CA LEU A 75 12.99 2.01 1.36
C LEU A 75 11.88 1.01 1.71
N GLN A 76 10.67 1.49 2.04
CA GLN A 76 9.52 0.63 2.30
C GLN A 76 9.21 -0.26 1.09
N MET A 77 9.14 0.36 -0.09
CA MET A 77 8.82 -0.37 -1.32
C MET A 77 9.89 -1.40 -1.69
N ARG A 78 11.17 -1.06 -1.55
CA ARG A 78 12.29 -2.01 -1.79
C ARG A 78 12.26 -3.20 -0.87
N ASP A 79 11.88 -2.99 0.39
CA ASP A 79 11.78 -4.03 1.42
C ASP A 79 10.45 -4.81 1.34
N ASN A 80 9.66 -4.58 0.30
CA ASN A 80 8.33 -5.15 0.09
C ASN A 80 7.40 -4.95 1.29
N ASN A 81 7.49 -3.79 1.94
CA ASN A 81 6.71 -3.47 3.13
C ASN A 81 5.32 -2.95 2.77
N THR A 82 4.30 -3.70 3.14
CA THR A 82 2.90 -3.25 3.10
C THR A 82 2.70 -2.16 4.14
N SER A 83 2.21 -0.98 3.73
CA SER A 83 2.04 0.18 4.62
C SER A 83 0.83 1.02 4.26
N CYS A 84 0.33 1.80 5.22
CA CYS A 84 -0.85 2.63 5.04
C CYS A 84 -0.55 4.12 5.30
N PHE A 85 -0.43 4.55 6.56
CA PHE A 85 -0.28 5.95 6.90
C PHE A 85 1.17 6.43 6.82
N CYS A 86 1.39 7.49 6.06
CA CYS A 86 2.60 8.31 6.07
C CYS A 86 2.26 9.72 5.57
N TYR A 87 2.47 10.76 6.40
CA TYR A 87 2.15 12.13 6.02
C TYR A 87 3.17 12.67 5.03
N ARG A 88 2.81 12.70 3.76
CA ARG A 88 3.67 13.13 2.65
C ARG A 88 2.84 13.61 1.45
N THR A 89 3.48 14.33 0.55
CA THR A 89 2.93 14.60 -0.78
C THR A 89 3.15 13.41 -1.72
N VAL A 90 2.43 13.39 -2.81
CA VAL A 90 2.70 12.46 -3.93
C VAL A 90 4.04 12.84 -4.55
N SER A 91 4.88 11.84 -4.81
CA SER A 91 6.23 12.03 -5.37
C SER A 91 6.23 12.94 -6.60
N GLY A 92 7.10 13.97 -6.59
CA GLY A 92 7.21 14.94 -7.67
C GLY A 92 6.07 15.94 -7.80
N THR A 93 5.17 16.05 -6.81
CA THR A 93 4.03 16.98 -6.82
C THR A 93 3.85 17.70 -5.49
N GLN A 94 2.97 18.72 -5.47
CA GLN A 94 2.50 19.39 -4.25
C GLN A 94 1.19 18.80 -3.70
N HIS A 95 0.63 17.78 -4.34
CA HIS A 95 -0.62 17.16 -3.93
C HIS A 95 -0.42 16.25 -2.73
N LEU A 96 -1.28 16.38 -1.72
CA LEU A 96 -1.26 15.51 -0.55
C LEU A 96 -1.66 14.09 -0.94
N SER A 97 -0.84 13.12 -0.58
CA SER A 97 -1.12 11.70 -0.82
C SER A 97 -2.33 11.22 -0.02
N TYR A 98 -3.06 10.22 -0.52
CA TYR A 98 -4.08 9.51 0.26
C TYR A 98 -3.47 8.79 1.47
N HIS A 99 -2.20 8.36 1.40
CA HIS A 99 -1.44 7.85 2.56
C HIS A 99 -1.31 8.90 3.67
N ALA A 100 -1.15 10.17 3.32
CA ALA A 100 -1.08 11.26 4.29
C ALA A 100 -2.39 11.45 5.10
N ARG A 101 -3.50 10.95 4.57
CA ARG A 101 -4.82 10.94 5.24
C ARG A 101 -5.12 9.58 5.89
N GLY A 102 -4.21 8.60 5.76
CA GLY A 102 -4.43 7.22 6.19
C GLY A 102 -5.56 6.51 5.45
N LEU A 103 -5.88 6.95 4.23
CA LEU A 103 -6.97 6.44 3.40
C LEU A 103 -6.48 5.60 2.21
N ALA A 104 -5.20 5.31 2.13
CA ALA A 104 -4.63 4.40 1.15
C ALA A 104 -3.74 3.37 1.82
N ILE A 105 -3.56 2.25 1.16
CA ILE A 105 -2.66 1.17 1.58
C ILE A 105 -1.98 0.58 0.36
N ASP A 106 -0.67 0.32 0.48
CA ASP A 106 0.14 -0.37 -0.51
C ASP A 106 0.41 -1.81 -0.05
N ILE A 107 0.13 -2.78 -0.90
CA ILE A 107 0.28 -4.20 -0.62
C ILE A 107 1.40 -4.79 -1.48
N ASN A 108 2.43 -5.40 -0.83
CA ASN A 108 3.56 -6.04 -1.51
C ASN A 108 4.19 -5.17 -2.60
N PRO A 109 4.68 -3.96 -2.28
CA PRO A 109 5.03 -2.93 -3.26
C PRO A 109 6.17 -3.31 -4.21
N LEU A 110 7.18 -4.07 -3.77
CA LEU A 110 8.28 -4.51 -4.64
C LEU A 110 7.77 -5.33 -5.83
N TYR A 111 6.79 -6.20 -5.59
CA TYR A 111 6.20 -7.08 -6.61
C TYR A 111 5.03 -6.44 -7.35
N ASN A 112 4.59 -5.27 -6.92
CA ASN A 112 3.44 -4.55 -7.48
C ASN A 112 3.78 -3.09 -7.74
N PRO A 113 4.73 -2.80 -8.64
CA PRO A 113 5.29 -1.47 -8.80
C PRO A 113 4.27 -0.42 -9.26
N TYR A 114 4.58 0.83 -8.93
CA TYR A 114 4.06 1.98 -9.64
C TYR A 114 4.79 2.12 -10.97
N ILE A 115 4.04 2.34 -12.05
CA ILE A 115 4.57 2.45 -13.42
C ILE A 115 3.94 3.65 -14.11
N ARG A 116 4.76 4.57 -14.60
CA ARG A 116 4.34 5.69 -15.46
C ARG A 116 5.31 5.88 -16.61
N TYR A 117 4.91 6.65 -17.60
CA TYR A 117 5.76 7.01 -18.72
C TYR A 117 6.13 8.49 -18.63
N ALA A 118 7.41 8.80 -18.84
CA ALA A 118 7.91 10.15 -19.00
C ALA A 118 7.52 10.73 -20.39
N LYS A 119 7.75 12.02 -20.59
CA LYS A 119 7.41 12.70 -21.86
C LYS A 119 8.17 12.13 -23.08
N ASP A 120 9.36 11.60 -22.86
CA ASP A 120 10.19 10.96 -23.88
C ASP A 120 9.80 9.48 -24.15
N GLY A 121 8.76 9.00 -23.50
CA GLY A 121 8.27 7.60 -23.62
C GLY A 121 9.03 6.61 -22.74
N SER A 122 10.04 7.03 -21.99
CA SER A 122 10.74 6.15 -21.05
C SER A 122 9.83 5.73 -19.89
N GLN A 123 9.99 4.48 -19.45
CA GLN A 123 9.22 3.95 -18.33
C GLN A 123 9.89 4.29 -17.00
N ILE A 124 9.13 4.90 -16.10
CA ILE A 124 9.53 5.15 -14.72
C ILE A 124 8.84 4.11 -13.85
N ILE A 125 9.63 3.36 -13.08
CA ILE A 125 9.19 2.26 -12.23
C ILE A 125 9.63 2.56 -10.80
N GLU A 126 8.69 2.53 -9.86
CA GLU A 126 8.95 2.73 -8.43
C GLU A 126 8.43 1.52 -7.63
N PRO A 127 9.27 0.95 -6.75
CA PRO A 127 10.69 1.24 -6.55
C PRO A 127 11.52 0.84 -7.79
N ALA A 128 12.69 1.46 -8.00
CA ALA A 128 13.54 1.15 -9.16
C ALA A 128 13.96 -0.33 -9.21
N THR A 129 14.06 -0.99 -8.05
CA THR A 129 14.36 -2.42 -7.91
C THR A 129 13.23 -3.33 -8.40
N ALA A 130 12.02 -2.80 -8.62
CA ALA A 130 10.87 -3.56 -9.10
C ALA A 130 10.82 -3.73 -10.63
N LYS A 131 11.83 -3.26 -11.37
CA LYS A 131 11.93 -3.42 -12.83
C LYS A 131 11.67 -4.86 -13.32
N PRO A 132 12.14 -5.95 -12.66
CA PRO A 132 11.82 -7.32 -13.07
C PRO A 132 10.32 -7.66 -13.01
N TYR A 133 9.53 -6.94 -12.19
CA TYR A 133 8.09 -7.16 -11.95
C TYR A 133 7.19 -6.20 -12.75
N ALA A 134 7.77 -5.35 -13.58
CA ALA A 134 7.03 -4.42 -14.43
C ALA A 134 6.29 -5.13 -15.58
N ASP A 135 6.80 -6.26 -16.06
CA ASP A 135 6.12 -7.11 -17.04
C ASP A 135 4.99 -7.89 -16.37
N ARG A 136 3.79 -7.33 -16.40
CA ARG A 136 2.60 -7.91 -15.75
C ARG A 136 2.03 -9.13 -16.48
N LYS A 137 2.59 -9.58 -17.60
CA LYS A 137 2.23 -10.85 -18.26
C LYS A 137 2.89 -12.04 -17.56
N LYS A 138 4.06 -11.84 -16.95
CA LYS A 138 4.75 -12.86 -16.18
C LYS A 138 4.05 -13.22 -14.89
N GLN A 139 4.16 -14.47 -14.44
CA GLN A 139 3.72 -14.93 -13.12
C GLN A 139 4.90 -14.89 -12.15
N TYR A 140 4.64 -14.38 -10.95
CA TYR A 140 5.63 -14.34 -9.87
C TYR A 140 4.90 -14.21 -8.52
N ARG A 141 5.63 -14.48 -7.45
CA ARG A 141 5.08 -14.40 -6.08
C ARG A 141 4.59 -12.99 -5.74
N TYR A 142 3.65 -12.89 -4.81
CA TYR A 142 3.08 -11.63 -4.29
C TYR A 142 2.42 -10.71 -5.34
N LYS A 143 2.22 -11.16 -6.57
CA LYS A 143 1.60 -10.37 -7.63
C LYS A 143 0.12 -10.16 -7.36
N ILE A 144 -0.32 -8.89 -7.34
CA ILE A 144 -1.74 -8.53 -7.34
C ILE A 144 -2.20 -8.39 -8.80
N GLN A 145 -3.34 -8.98 -9.10
CA GLN A 145 -3.95 -8.85 -10.44
C GLN A 145 -5.46 -8.69 -10.33
N LYS A 146 -6.05 -8.12 -11.38
CA LYS A 146 -7.51 -7.96 -11.46
C LYS A 146 -8.21 -9.29 -11.24
N GLY A 147 -9.12 -9.33 -10.27
CA GLY A 147 -9.93 -10.51 -9.95
C GLY A 147 -9.29 -11.49 -8.97
N ASP A 148 -8.05 -11.29 -8.51
CA ASP A 148 -7.51 -12.08 -7.41
C ASP A 148 -8.22 -11.80 -6.07
N LEU A 149 -7.92 -12.55 -5.03
CA LEU A 149 -8.59 -12.42 -3.74
C LEU A 149 -8.37 -11.03 -3.12
N CYS A 150 -7.12 -10.53 -3.14
CA CYS A 150 -6.79 -9.23 -2.58
C CYS A 150 -7.59 -8.12 -3.28
N HIS A 151 -7.53 -8.07 -4.61
CA HIS A 151 -8.27 -7.10 -5.41
C HIS A 151 -9.79 -7.16 -5.12
N ARG A 152 -10.41 -8.36 -5.10
CA ARG A 152 -11.84 -8.51 -4.84
C ARG A 152 -12.23 -8.03 -3.44
N LEU A 153 -11.44 -8.35 -2.42
CA LEU A 153 -11.73 -7.93 -1.05
C LEU A 153 -11.66 -6.43 -0.88
N PHE A 154 -10.61 -5.78 -1.40
CA PHE A 154 -10.51 -4.32 -1.32
C PHE A 154 -11.67 -3.62 -2.03
N LEU A 155 -12.03 -4.05 -3.25
CA LEU A 155 -13.18 -3.49 -3.97
C LEU A 155 -14.50 -3.73 -3.22
N LYS A 156 -14.72 -4.91 -2.66
CA LYS A 156 -15.91 -5.24 -1.85
C LYS A 156 -16.06 -4.28 -0.67
N HIS A 157 -14.96 -3.84 -0.09
CA HIS A 157 -14.95 -2.90 1.04
C HIS A 157 -14.92 -1.42 0.62
N GLY A 158 -15.07 -1.12 -0.68
CA GLY A 158 -15.25 0.23 -1.22
C GLY A 158 -13.96 0.97 -1.57
N PHE A 159 -12.83 0.26 -1.65
CA PHE A 159 -11.59 0.81 -2.16
C PHE A 159 -11.58 0.79 -3.71
N THR A 160 -10.78 1.68 -4.29
CA THR A 160 -10.40 1.63 -5.71
C THR A 160 -8.96 1.15 -5.83
N TRP A 161 -8.60 0.59 -6.98
CA TRP A 161 -7.27 0.03 -7.21
C TRP A 161 -6.49 0.84 -8.25
N GLY A 162 -5.27 1.26 -7.91
CA GLY A 162 -4.38 2.03 -8.80
C GLY A 162 -3.95 1.26 -10.05
N GLY A 163 -3.95 -0.07 -10.02
CA GLY A 163 -3.70 -0.89 -11.21
C GLY A 163 -4.77 -0.75 -12.31
N ALA A 164 -5.94 -0.17 -11.98
CA ALA A 164 -7.00 0.14 -12.94
C ALA A 164 -6.86 1.55 -13.57
N TRP A 165 -6.01 2.43 -13.06
CA TRP A 165 -5.84 3.79 -13.60
C TRP A 165 -5.41 3.77 -15.07
N ARG A 166 -5.69 4.84 -15.81
CA ARG A 166 -5.47 4.87 -17.28
C ARG A 166 -4.08 5.40 -17.67
N THR A 167 -3.65 6.50 -17.08
CA THR A 167 -2.44 7.22 -17.47
C THR A 167 -1.17 6.70 -16.82
N MET A 168 -1.32 6.03 -15.69
CA MET A 168 -0.30 5.37 -14.91
C MET A 168 -0.87 4.11 -14.30
N LYS A 169 -0.05 3.25 -13.77
CA LYS A 169 -0.45 2.04 -13.06
C LYS A 169 0.21 2.00 -11.71
N ASP A 170 -0.58 1.85 -10.66
CA ASP A 170 -0.06 1.62 -9.32
C ASP A 170 -0.62 0.30 -8.79
N TYR A 171 0.13 -0.76 -9.03
CA TYR A 171 -0.38 -2.11 -8.76
C TYR A 171 -0.42 -2.48 -7.28
N GLN A 172 0.35 -1.78 -6.43
CA GLN A 172 0.35 -1.95 -4.98
C GLN A 172 -0.83 -1.24 -4.31
N HIS A 173 -1.31 -0.14 -4.93
CA HIS A 173 -2.10 0.91 -4.29
C HIS A 173 -3.60 0.63 -4.28
N PHE A 174 -4.19 0.69 -3.08
CA PHE A 174 -5.64 0.73 -2.87
C PHE A 174 -6.00 1.99 -2.09
N GLU A 175 -6.96 2.77 -2.56
CA GLU A 175 -7.40 4.00 -1.91
C GLU A 175 -8.91 4.06 -1.67
N PHE A 176 -9.31 4.68 -0.56
CA PHE A 176 -10.69 4.84 -0.15
C PHE A 176 -11.12 6.30 -0.28
N HIS A 177 -12.16 6.54 -1.08
CA HIS A 177 -12.72 7.87 -1.27
C HIS A 177 -13.84 8.12 -0.25
N VAL A 178 -13.67 9.14 0.58
CA VAL A 178 -14.72 9.62 1.49
C VAL A 178 -15.73 10.39 0.66
N LYS A 179 -16.99 9.97 0.72
CA LYS A 179 -18.12 10.67 0.07
C LYS A 179 -18.50 11.93 0.82
#